data_fa8ddff76a6ca88982f88c12c1431fbf
#
_entry.id   fa8ddff76a6ca88982f88c12c1431fbf
#
_cell.length_a   1.000
_cell.length_b   1.000
_cell.length_c   1.000
_cell.angle_alpha   90.00
_cell.angle_beta   90.00
_cell.angle_gamma   90.00
#
_symmetry.space_group_name_H-M   'P 1'
#
loop_
_entity.id
_entity.type
_entity.pdbx_description
1 polymer ?
#
loop_
_entity_poly.entity_id
_entity_poly.type
_entity_poly.pdbx_seq_one_letter_code
_entity_poly.pdbx_strand_id
1 'polypeptide(L)'
;SMGAATTMMTAGEDTPDQVVAFIEDCGYTSVWDIFSSELKLRFGMPEFPLMYTANLFAITKAGYSFKEASALNQVKKCEKPMLFIHGTADDFIPYEMMDILYQAKPGDNKEKITAPGAGHGEAMYLLGEEYWDDVFTFLE
;
A
#
# COMPACT_ATOMS: atom_id res chain seq x y z
N SER A 1 -3.67 5.68 -2.78
CA SER A 1 -3.88 4.64 -1.75
C SER A 1 -4.59 3.41 -2.30
N MET A 2 -5.87 3.50 -2.66
CA MET A 2 -6.64 2.33 -3.13
C MET A 2 -6.09 1.75 -4.44
N GLY A 3 -5.66 2.59 -5.38
CA GLY A 3 -4.95 2.15 -6.60
C GLY A 3 -3.62 1.46 -6.27
N ALA A 4 -2.86 1.98 -5.32
CA ALA A 4 -1.62 1.36 -4.84
C ALA A 4 -1.88 -0.02 -4.23
N ALA A 5 -2.91 -0.14 -3.38
CA ALA A 5 -3.32 -1.43 -2.82
C ALA A 5 -3.74 -2.42 -3.93
N THR A 6 -4.48 -1.96 -4.95
CA THR A 6 -4.86 -2.79 -6.10
C THR A 6 -3.62 -3.26 -6.90
N THR A 7 -2.66 -2.38 -7.14
CA THR A 7 -1.37 -2.71 -7.78
C THR A 7 -0.65 -3.79 -7.00
N MET A 8 -0.53 -3.63 -5.68
CA MET A 8 0.12 -4.62 -4.81
C MET A 8 -0.64 -5.95 -4.74
N MET A 9 -1.98 -5.91 -4.73
CA MET A 9 -2.80 -7.12 -4.80
C MET A 9 -2.54 -7.88 -6.11
N THR A 10 -2.41 -7.17 -7.23
CA THR A 10 -2.09 -7.74 -8.54
C THR A 10 -0.65 -8.29 -8.59
N ALA A 11 0.30 -7.62 -7.92
CA ALA A 11 1.71 -8.00 -7.95
C ALA A 11 1.99 -9.39 -7.35
N GLY A 12 1.12 -9.90 -6.50
CA GLY A 12 1.23 -11.25 -5.93
C GLY A 12 0.56 -12.34 -6.77
N GLU A 13 -0.03 -11.98 -7.91
CA GLU A 13 -0.69 -12.91 -8.84
C GLU A 13 0.23 -13.27 -10.02
N ASP A 14 -0.15 -14.30 -10.77
CA ASP A 14 0.53 -14.66 -12.00
C ASP A 14 0.19 -13.64 -13.09
N THR A 15 1.12 -12.72 -13.34
CA THR A 15 0.95 -11.64 -14.30
C THR A 15 1.71 -11.89 -15.60
N PRO A 16 1.18 -11.48 -16.77
CA PRO A 16 1.86 -11.64 -18.06
C PRO A 16 3.30 -11.08 -18.06
N ASP A 17 4.16 -11.62 -18.93
CA ASP A 17 5.57 -11.19 -19.04
C ASP A 17 5.72 -9.72 -19.45
N GLN A 18 4.72 -9.15 -20.14
CA GLN A 18 4.69 -7.73 -20.49
C GLN A 18 4.60 -6.79 -19.26
N VAL A 19 4.14 -7.30 -18.12
CA VAL A 19 4.20 -6.58 -16.86
C VAL A 19 5.59 -6.77 -16.28
N VAL A 20 6.44 -5.76 -16.41
CA VAL A 20 7.88 -5.84 -16.06
C VAL A 20 8.18 -5.37 -14.63
N ALA A 21 7.39 -4.46 -14.10
CA ALA A 21 7.56 -3.89 -12.76
C ALA A 21 6.21 -3.39 -12.19
N PHE A 22 6.20 -3.12 -10.89
CA PHE A 22 5.08 -2.52 -10.18
C PHE A 22 5.53 -1.25 -9.47
N ILE A 23 4.70 -0.22 -9.50
CA ILE A 23 4.93 1.04 -8.80
C ILE A 23 3.69 1.35 -7.98
N GLU A 24 3.85 1.59 -6.71
CA GLU A 24 2.78 1.97 -5.80
C GLU A 24 3.10 3.29 -5.10
N ASP A 25 2.09 4.12 -4.88
CA ASP A 25 2.20 5.40 -4.18
C ASP A 25 1.12 5.48 -3.09
N CYS A 26 1.57 5.71 -1.85
CA CYS A 26 0.77 5.81 -0.63
C CYS A 26 -0.16 4.61 -0.38
N GLY A 27 0.34 3.37 -0.58
CA GLY A 27 -0.42 2.15 -0.33
C GLY A 27 -0.49 1.75 1.15
N TYR A 28 -1.41 0.85 1.47
CA TYR A 28 -1.62 0.33 2.81
C TYR A 28 -1.45 -1.19 2.86
N THR A 29 -1.17 -1.73 4.05
CA THR A 29 -0.85 -3.14 4.27
C THR A 29 -2.06 -4.08 4.07
N SER A 30 -3.23 -3.68 4.56
CA SER A 30 -4.50 -4.41 4.38
C SER A 30 -5.69 -3.49 4.62
N VAL A 31 -6.87 -3.91 4.15
CA VAL A 31 -8.12 -3.20 4.45
C VAL A 31 -8.41 -3.21 5.96
N TRP A 32 -8.06 -4.30 6.64
CA TRP A 32 -8.18 -4.36 8.09
C TRP A 32 -7.32 -3.30 8.77
N ASP A 33 -6.04 -3.22 8.40
CA ASP A 33 -5.08 -2.33 9.06
C ASP A 33 -5.43 -0.86 8.86
N ILE A 34 -5.81 -0.47 7.62
CA ILE A 34 -6.18 0.92 7.38
C ILE A 34 -7.47 1.32 8.10
N PHE A 35 -8.49 0.46 8.10
CA PHE A 35 -9.73 0.77 8.84
C PHE A 35 -9.51 0.79 10.35
N SER A 36 -8.68 -0.11 10.88
CA SER A 36 -8.31 -0.12 12.29
C SER A 36 -7.54 1.14 12.68
N SER A 37 -6.57 1.57 11.87
CA SER A 37 -5.83 2.80 12.05
C SER A 37 -6.75 4.02 12.08
N GLU A 38 -7.63 4.16 11.07
CA GLU A 38 -8.58 5.26 10.98
C GLU A 38 -9.57 5.29 12.14
N LEU A 39 -10.08 4.12 12.54
CA LEU A 39 -10.98 4.00 13.69
C LEU A 39 -10.33 4.52 14.98
N LYS A 40 -9.07 4.15 15.19
CA LYS A 40 -8.30 4.58 16.36
C LYS A 40 -7.93 6.06 16.29
N LEU A 41 -7.42 6.54 15.15
CA LEU A 41 -6.93 7.91 15.00
C LEU A 41 -8.05 8.95 15.01
N ARG A 42 -9.15 8.70 14.30
CA ARG A 42 -10.24 9.68 14.15
C ARG A 42 -11.29 9.58 15.24
N PHE A 43 -11.55 8.39 15.76
CA PHE A 43 -12.64 8.16 16.71
C PHE A 43 -12.17 7.71 18.09
N GLY A 44 -10.89 7.38 18.27
CA GLY A 44 -10.37 6.87 19.54
C GLY A 44 -10.98 5.54 19.96
N MET A 45 -11.57 4.79 19.02
CA MET A 45 -12.33 3.58 19.29
C MET A 45 -11.46 2.32 19.14
N PRO A 46 -11.71 1.27 19.95
CA PRO A 46 -11.09 -0.03 19.75
C PRO A 46 -11.70 -0.78 18.56
N GLU A 47 -10.94 -1.74 18.02
CA GLU A 47 -11.41 -2.59 16.93
C GLU A 47 -12.69 -3.37 17.25
N PHE A 48 -12.76 -3.92 18.48
CA PHE A 48 -13.93 -4.67 18.92
C PHE A 48 -14.97 -3.73 19.55
N PRO A 49 -16.27 -3.87 19.24
CA PRO A 49 -16.85 -4.89 18.33
C PRO A 49 -16.97 -4.44 16.86
N LEU A 50 -16.73 -3.14 16.56
CA LEU A 50 -17.12 -2.50 15.30
C LEU A 50 -16.43 -3.13 14.08
N MET A 51 -15.12 -3.31 14.12
CA MET A 51 -14.35 -3.91 13.03
C MET A 51 -14.80 -5.35 12.73
N TYR A 52 -15.11 -6.12 13.77
CA TYR A 52 -15.54 -7.51 13.61
C TYR A 52 -16.93 -7.62 13.00
N THR A 53 -17.86 -6.75 13.40
CA THR A 53 -19.21 -6.70 12.82
C THR A 53 -19.18 -6.19 11.38
N ALA A 54 -18.38 -5.16 11.09
CA ALA A 54 -18.19 -4.64 9.74
C ALA A 54 -17.56 -5.70 8.81
N ASN A 55 -16.55 -6.42 9.30
CA ASN A 55 -15.92 -7.51 8.56
C ASN A 55 -16.90 -8.66 8.26
N LEU A 56 -17.73 -9.05 9.23
CA LEU A 56 -18.77 -10.07 9.02
C LEU A 56 -19.78 -9.62 7.95
N PHE A 57 -20.14 -8.34 7.97
CA PHE A 57 -21.02 -7.77 6.95
C PHE A 57 -20.36 -7.78 5.56
N ALA A 58 -19.06 -7.45 5.45
CA ALA A 58 -18.31 -7.51 4.19
C ALA A 58 -18.27 -8.96 3.64
N ILE A 59 -17.98 -9.95 4.49
CA ILE A 59 -18.00 -11.37 4.10
C ILE A 59 -19.36 -11.76 3.54
N THR A 60 -20.45 -11.40 4.22
CA THR A 60 -21.80 -11.83 3.84
C THR A 60 -22.37 -11.10 2.63
N LYS A 61 -21.98 -9.85 2.39
CA LYS A 61 -22.52 -9.01 1.33
C LYS A 61 -21.59 -8.82 0.13
N ALA A 62 -20.28 -8.78 0.35
CA ALA A 62 -19.29 -8.54 -0.69
C ALA A 62 -18.42 -9.78 -0.99
N GLY A 63 -18.51 -10.83 -0.19
CA GLY A 63 -17.83 -12.10 -0.43
C GLY A 63 -16.33 -12.10 -0.11
N TYR A 64 -15.81 -11.10 0.62
CA TYR A 64 -14.41 -11.07 1.05
C TYR A 64 -14.28 -10.55 2.49
N SER A 65 -13.20 -10.91 3.17
CA SER A 65 -12.89 -10.34 4.48
C SER A 65 -11.86 -9.21 4.35
N PHE A 66 -11.91 -8.24 5.29
CA PHE A 66 -10.92 -7.16 5.36
C PHE A 66 -9.50 -7.67 5.59
N LYS A 67 -9.34 -8.84 6.22
CA LYS A 67 -8.04 -9.48 6.46
C LYS A 67 -7.50 -10.20 5.22
N GLU A 68 -8.37 -10.74 4.36
CA GLU A 68 -7.99 -11.35 3.08
C GLU A 68 -7.58 -10.30 2.06
N ALA A 69 -8.17 -9.11 2.09
CA ALA A 69 -7.77 -7.97 1.28
C ALA A 69 -6.45 -7.37 1.82
N SER A 70 -5.37 -8.13 1.69
CA SER A 70 -4.05 -7.85 2.25
C SER A 70 -3.00 -7.68 1.15
N ALA A 71 -2.67 -6.43 0.86
CA ALA A 71 -1.55 -6.08 -0.01
C ALA A 71 -0.22 -6.64 0.52
N LEU A 72 -0.05 -6.63 1.85
CA LEU A 72 1.13 -7.21 2.51
C LEU A 72 1.34 -8.69 2.16
N ASN A 73 0.28 -9.49 2.17
CA ASN A 73 0.37 -10.91 1.84
C ASN A 73 0.65 -11.15 0.34
N GLN A 74 0.20 -10.27 -0.53
CA GLN A 74 0.46 -10.35 -1.96
C GLN A 74 1.87 -9.87 -2.32
N VAL A 75 2.34 -8.78 -1.71
CA VAL A 75 3.71 -8.28 -1.90
C VAL A 75 4.77 -9.34 -1.55
N LYS A 76 4.52 -10.16 -0.52
CA LYS A 76 5.40 -11.29 -0.16
C LYS A 76 5.58 -12.33 -1.27
N LYS A 77 4.68 -12.39 -2.22
CA LYS A 77 4.73 -13.32 -3.36
C LYS A 77 5.32 -12.67 -4.63
N CYS A 78 5.45 -11.34 -4.64
CA CYS A 78 5.89 -10.60 -5.81
C CYS A 78 7.38 -10.83 -6.09
N GLU A 79 7.70 -11.43 -7.23
CA GLU A 79 9.08 -11.66 -7.68
C GLU A 79 9.58 -10.54 -8.62
N LYS A 80 8.67 -9.81 -9.28
CA LYS A 80 9.00 -8.71 -10.19
C LYS A 80 9.47 -7.47 -9.45
N PRO A 81 10.26 -6.59 -10.11
CA PRO A 81 10.69 -5.32 -9.52
C PRO A 81 9.53 -4.50 -8.96
N MET A 82 9.73 -3.84 -7.81
CA MET A 82 8.70 -3.03 -7.18
C MET A 82 9.25 -1.76 -6.55
N LEU A 83 8.63 -0.63 -6.90
CA LEU A 83 8.92 0.68 -6.33
C LEU A 83 7.80 1.09 -5.37
N PHE A 84 8.20 1.52 -4.17
CA PHE A 84 7.31 2.01 -3.12
C PHE A 84 7.52 3.50 -2.93
N ILE A 85 6.45 4.29 -2.96
CA ILE A 85 6.51 5.75 -2.80
C ILE A 85 5.58 6.18 -1.68
N HIS A 86 6.03 7.06 -0.79
CA HIS A 86 5.16 7.56 0.29
C HIS A 86 5.62 8.91 0.83
N GLY A 87 4.65 9.74 1.21
CA GLY A 87 4.87 11.00 1.91
C GLY A 87 5.05 10.82 3.42
N THR A 88 6.03 11.50 4.02
CA THR A 88 6.28 11.34 5.47
C THR A 88 5.26 12.04 6.36
N ALA A 89 4.45 12.96 5.80
CA ALA A 89 3.39 13.66 6.51
C ALA A 89 1.99 13.15 6.12
N ASP A 90 1.90 11.94 5.57
CA ASP A 90 0.62 11.32 5.25
C ASP A 90 -0.16 11.04 6.55
N ASP A 91 -1.26 11.77 6.73
CA ASP A 91 -2.13 11.69 7.91
C ASP A 91 -3.30 10.72 7.73
N PHE A 92 -3.39 10.08 6.58
CA PHE A 92 -4.42 9.10 6.25
C PHE A 92 -3.86 7.67 6.21
N ILE A 93 -2.79 7.44 5.44
CA ILE A 93 -2.08 6.16 5.41
C ILE A 93 -0.75 6.33 6.16
N PRO A 94 -0.58 5.74 7.35
CA PRO A 94 0.67 5.87 8.10
C PRO A 94 1.90 5.49 7.28
N TYR A 95 2.92 6.35 7.27
CA TYR A 95 4.17 6.15 6.52
C TYR A 95 4.84 4.80 6.82
N GLU A 96 4.72 4.33 8.06
CA GLU A 96 5.28 3.04 8.51
C GLU A 96 4.73 1.85 7.71
N MET A 97 3.54 1.98 7.10
CA MET A 97 2.98 0.93 6.24
C MET A 97 3.85 0.69 5.00
N MET A 98 4.46 1.74 4.41
CA MET A 98 5.41 1.59 3.32
C MET A 98 6.64 0.79 3.75
N ASP A 99 7.22 1.08 4.92
CA ASP A 99 8.39 0.34 5.42
C ASP A 99 8.07 -1.15 5.65
N ILE A 100 6.88 -1.45 6.18
CA ILE A 100 6.41 -2.82 6.36
C ILE A 100 6.28 -3.55 5.01
N LEU A 101 5.67 -2.90 4.02
CA LEU A 101 5.50 -3.45 2.67
C LEU A 101 6.85 -3.65 1.96
N TYR A 102 7.73 -2.66 2.02
CA TYR A 102 9.07 -2.72 1.46
C TYR A 102 9.90 -3.88 2.05
N GLN A 103 9.87 -4.03 3.37
CA GLN A 103 10.57 -5.13 4.03
C GLN A 103 10.00 -6.50 3.68
N ALA A 104 8.69 -6.59 3.48
CA ALA A 104 8.00 -7.84 3.15
C ALA A 104 8.25 -8.32 1.71
N LYS A 105 8.55 -7.40 0.77
CA LYS A 105 8.90 -7.74 -0.62
C LYS A 105 10.19 -8.56 -0.66
N PRO A 106 10.17 -9.79 -1.20
CA PRO A 106 11.37 -10.61 -1.33
C PRO A 106 12.33 -10.07 -2.39
N GLY A 107 13.61 -10.46 -2.29
CA GLY A 107 14.67 -10.08 -3.23
C GLY A 107 15.15 -8.64 -3.08
N ASP A 108 16.15 -8.30 -3.88
CA ASP A 108 16.80 -6.98 -3.86
C ASP A 108 16.29 -6.04 -4.97
N ASN A 109 15.41 -6.53 -5.86
CA ASN A 109 14.81 -5.77 -6.94
C ASN A 109 13.63 -4.92 -6.43
N LYS A 110 13.91 -4.07 -5.45
CA LYS A 110 12.95 -3.16 -4.83
C LYS A 110 13.63 -1.86 -4.44
N GLU A 111 12.90 -0.77 -4.61
CA GLU A 111 13.34 0.56 -4.21
C GLU A 111 12.23 1.28 -3.47
N LYS A 112 12.58 2.33 -2.73
CA LYS A 112 11.62 3.23 -2.10
C LYS A 112 11.99 4.69 -2.28
N ILE A 113 10.99 5.50 -2.58
CA ILE A 113 11.07 6.94 -2.64
C ILE A 113 10.30 7.50 -1.45
N THR A 114 10.99 8.25 -0.63
CA THR A 114 10.39 9.00 0.48
C THR A 114 10.22 10.44 0.06
N ALA A 115 8.99 10.97 0.17
CA ALA A 115 8.70 12.39 -0.07
C ALA A 115 8.58 13.14 1.27
N PRO A 116 9.66 13.83 1.74
CA PRO A 116 9.67 14.49 3.04
C PRO A 116 8.64 15.61 3.10
N GLY A 117 7.71 15.54 4.07
CA GLY A 117 6.68 16.55 4.27
C GLY A 117 5.46 16.45 3.35
N ALA A 118 5.45 15.51 2.40
CA ALA A 118 4.28 15.27 1.56
C ALA A 118 3.17 14.57 2.37
N GLY A 119 1.94 15.05 2.24
CA GLY A 119 0.73 14.42 2.73
C GLY A 119 0.24 13.29 1.82
N HIS A 120 -1.00 12.85 2.05
CA HIS A 120 -1.59 11.74 1.31
C HIS A 120 -1.73 12.03 -0.18
N GLY A 121 -1.03 11.23 -1.01
CA GLY A 121 -1.05 11.38 -2.48
C GLY A 121 -0.35 12.64 -3.01
N GLU A 122 0.46 13.29 -2.19
CA GLU A 122 1.14 14.55 -2.55
C GLU A 122 2.60 14.39 -2.98
N ALA A 123 3.14 13.16 -2.94
CA ALA A 123 4.55 12.90 -3.27
C ALA A 123 4.93 13.46 -4.66
N MET A 124 4.13 13.17 -5.67
CA MET A 124 4.34 13.64 -7.05
C MET A 124 4.34 15.17 -7.15
N TYR A 125 3.48 15.85 -6.41
CA TYR A 125 3.38 17.33 -6.46
C TYR A 125 4.54 17.98 -5.72
N LEU A 126 4.96 17.40 -4.59
CA LEU A 126 6.03 17.97 -3.77
C LEU A 126 7.42 17.76 -4.39
N LEU A 127 7.69 16.56 -4.91
CA LEU A 127 8.96 16.22 -5.55
C LEU A 127 9.06 16.75 -7.00
N GLY A 128 7.92 16.96 -7.67
CA GLY A 128 7.89 17.52 -9.02
C GLY A 128 8.62 16.65 -10.06
N GLU A 129 9.64 17.20 -10.73
CA GLU A 129 10.41 16.47 -11.75
C GLU A 129 11.23 15.33 -11.16
N GLU A 130 11.76 15.47 -9.94
CA GLU A 130 12.52 14.43 -9.25
C GLU A 130 11.70 13.14 -9.08
N TYR A 131 10.39 13.24 -8.80
CA TYR A 131 9.51 12.07 -8.73
C TYR A 131 9.55 11.25 -10.02
N TRP A 132 9.48 11.91 -11.16
CA TRP A 132 9.47 11.22 -12.46
C TRP A 132 10.85 10.73 -12.86
N ASP A 133 11.91 11.47 -12.54
CA ASP A 133 13.29 11.05 -12.79
C ASP A 133 13.60 9.75 -12.02
N ASP A 134 13.22 9.68 -10.75
CA ASP A 134 13.38 8.49 -9.92
C ASP A 134 12.55 7.30 -10.44
N VAL A 135 11.28 7.56 -10.81
CA VAL A 135 10.40 6.52 -11.38
C VAL A 135 10.98 5.95 -12.67
N PHE A 136 11.46 6.81 -13.58
CA PHE A 136 12.04 6.35 -14.84
C PHE A 136 13.39 5.67 -14.66
N THR A 137 14.20 6.14 -13.73
CA THR A 137 15.48 5.49 -13.36
C THR A 137 15.25 4.07 -12.84
N PHE A 138 14.22 3.87 -12.01
CA PHE A 138 13.84 2.55 -11.53
C PHE A 138 13.39 1.60 -12.67
N LEU A 139 12.83 2.12 -13.75
CA LEU A 139 12.34 1.33 -14.89
C LEU A 139 13.42 0.98 -15.93
N GLU A 140 14.61 1.60 -15.86
CA GLU A 140 15.76 1.34 -16.74
C GLU A 140 16.54 0.08 -16.31
#